data_db22492d1a9b74083e73e8ab5f519eb0
#
_entry.id   db22492d1a9b74083e73e8ab5f519eb0
#
_cell.length_a   1.000
_cell.length_b   1.000
_cell.length_c   1.000
_cell.angle_alpha   90.00
_cell.angle_beta   90.00
_cell.angle_gamma   90.00
#
_symmetry.space_group_name_H-M   'P 1'
#
loop_
_entity.id
_entity.type
_entity.pdbx_description
1 polymer ?
#
loop_
_entity_poly.entity_id
_entity_poly.type
_entity_poly.pdbx_seq_one_letter_code
_entity_poly.pdbx_strand_id
1 'polypeptide(L)'
;MRIMIILVAPARAENIGAAARAMKTMGFSELRIVDSQAHLEPATRWVAHGSGDIIDNIKVFPTLAESLHDVDFTVATTARSRAKYHYYATPVELVPLLEEKSSWMSHAALVFGREDSGLTNEELALADVLTGVPMVADYPSLNLGQAVMVYCYQLATLIQQPAKSDTTADKHQLQALRERAMALLTTLAVADDIKLVDWLQQRLGLLEQRDTAMLHRLLHDIEKNITK
;
A
#
# COMPACT_ATOMS: atom_id res chain seq x y z
N MET A 1 -6.15 -8.86 5.24
CA MET A 1 -5.13 -8.71 6.31
C MET A 1 -5.32 -7.37 7.01
N ARG A 2 -5.20 -7.32 8.33
CA ARG A 2 -5.24 -6.09 9.13
C ARG A 2 -3.84 -5.77 9.63
N ILE A 3 -3.39 -4.53 9.47
CA ILE A 3 -2.06 -4.08 9.96
C ILE A 3 -2.28 -3.05 11.05
N MET A 4 -1.72 -3.34 12.23
CA MET A 4 -1.77 -2.48 13.41
C MET A 4 -0.46 -1.70 13.53
N ILE A 5 -0.55 -0.42 13.90
CA ILE A 5 0.61 0.40 14.22
C ILE A 5 0.79 0.42 15.73
N ILE A 6 1.98 0.11 16.20
CA ILE A 6 2.33 0.08 17.64
C ILE A 6 3.46 1.08 17.88
N LEU A 7 3.24 2.02 18.80
CA LEU A 7 4.26 2.98 19.25
C LEU A 7 4.69 2.61 20.66
N VAL A 8 5.98 2.33 20.84
CA VAL A 8 6.55 1.94 22.13
C VAL A 8 7.13 3.16 22.82
N ALA A 9 6.60 3.49 23.98
CA ALA A 9 6.97 4.60 24.85
C ALA A 9 7.18 5.94 24.10
N PRO A 10 6.22 6.35 23.23
CA PRO A 10 6.33 7.62 22.53
C PRO A 10 6.35 8.76 23.57
N ALA A 11 7.37 9.62 23.48
CA ALA A 11 7.59 10.68 24.45
C ALA A 11 6.79 11.96 24.13
N ARG A 12 6.48 12.20 22.84
CA ARG A 12 5.87 13.44 22.37
C ARG A 12 4.46 13.22 21.86
N ALA A 13 3.52 13.93 22.43
CA ALA A 13 2.11 13.93 22.04
C ALA A 13 1.89 14.27 20.56
N GLU A 14 2.65 15.24 20.05
CA GLU A 14 2.58 15.67 18.64
C GLU A 14 2.97 14.54 17.68
N ASN A 15 3.92 13.69 18.06
CA ASN A 15 4.32 12.55 17.23
C ASN A 15 3.21 11.50 17.14
N ILE A 16 2.47 11.28 18.22
CA ILE A 16 1.29 10.40 18.24
C ILE A 16 0.20 10.97 17.30
N GLY A 17 -0.08 12.26 17.41
CA GLY A 17 -1.03 12.94 16.54
C GLY A 17 -0.63 12.88 15.05
N ALA A 18 0.64 13.10 14.76
CA ALA A 18 1.19 13.00 13.38
C ALA A 18 1.10 11.56 12.85
N ALA A 19 1.40 10.57 13.69
CA ALA A 19 1.25 9.15 13.33
C ALA A 19 -0.22 8.80 13.04
N ALA A 20 -1.16 9.20 13.90
CA ALA A 20 -2.58 8.97 13.67
C ALA A 20 -3.08 9.62 12.37
N ARG A 21 -2.60 10.83 12.04
CA ARG A 21 -2.91 11.49 10.78
C ARG A 21 -2.35 10.73 9.58
N ALA A 22 -1.10 10.28 9.65
CA ALA A 22 -0.47 9.46 8.60
C ALA A 22 -1.27 8.17 8.35
N MET A 23 -1.63 7.47 9.42
CA MET A 23 -2.45 6.27 9.40
C MET A 23 -3.80 6.52 8.70
N LYS A 24 -4.54 7.54 9.14
CA LYS A 24 -5.85 7.90 8.58
C LYS A 24 -5.77 8.19 7.09
N THR A 25 -4.77 8.95 6.68
CA THR A 25 -4.55 9.31 5.27
C THR A 25 -4.33 8.09 4.38
N MET A 26 -3.67 7.07 4.92
CA MET A 26 -3.32 5.85 4.18
C MET A 26 -4.30 4.68 4.40
N GLY A 27 -5.34 4.86 5.21
CA GLY A 27 -6.40 3.87 5.44
C GLY A 27 -6.16 2.91 6.60
N PHE A 28 -5.17 3.17 7.45
CA PHE A 28 -4.93 2.42 8.68
C PHE A 28 -5.81 2.96 9.81
N SER A 29 -6.30 2.07 10.69
CA SER A 29 -7.26 2.47 11.72
C SER A 29 -6.90 2.02 13.13
N GLU A 30 -6.00 1.05 13.32
CA GLU A 30 -5.69 0.52 14.64
C GLU A 30 -4.32 1.01 15.12
N LEU A 31 -4.35 1.87 16.16
CA LEU A 31 -3.17 2.39 16.85
C LEU A 31 -3.09 1.83 18.25
N ARG A 32 -1.95 1.26 18.60
CA ARG A 32 -1.62 0.79 19.95
C ARG A 32 -0.47 1.61 20.51
N ILE A 33 -0.54 1.90 21.80
CA ILE A 33 0.53 2.57 22.54
C ILE A 33 0.99 1.66 23.66
N VAL A 34 2.29 1.52 23.80
CA VAL A 34 2.93 0.75 24.88
C VAL A 34 3.66 1.71 25.80
N ASP A 35 3.44 1.59 27.11
CA ASP A 35 4.18 2.29 28.17
C ASP A 35 4.23 3.82 27.98
N SER A 36 3.11 4.45 27.63
CA SER A 36 2.99 5.91 27.54
C SER A 36 1.54 6.39 27.68
N GLN A 37 1.39 7.56 28.28
CA GLN A 37 0.13 8.28 28.42
C GLN A 37 0.12 9.61 27.61
N ALA A 38 1.15 9.87 26.80
CA ALA A 38 1.30 11.12 26.07
C ALA A 38 0.15 11.38 25.08
N HIS A 39 -0.57 10.33 24.63
CA HIS A 39 -1.75 10.47 23.78
C HIS A 39 -2.91 11.24 24.44
N LEU A 40 -2.94 11.34 25.77
CA LEU A 40 -3.96 12.08 26.52
C LEU A 40 -3.70 13.60 26.51
N GLU A 41 -2.52 14.03 26.15
CA GLU A 41 -2.18 15.45 26.08
C GLU A 41 -2.92 16.15 24.93
N PRO A 42 -3.38 17.41 25.15
CA PRO A 42 -4.09 18.17 24.10
C PRO A 42 -3.31 18.29 22.78
N ALA A 43 -1.97 18.34 22.87
CA ALA A 43 -1.08 18.45 21.72
C ALA A 43 -1.22 17.29 20.70
N THR A 44 -1.61 16.09 21.15
CA THR A 44 -1.94 14.98 20.26
C THR A 44 -3.02 15.36 19.25
N ARG A 45 -4.08 16.03 19.72
CA ARG A 45 -5.23 16.42 18.87
C ARG A 45 -4.93 17.61 17.98
N TRP A 46 -4.00 18.49 18.37
CA TRP A 46 -3.65 19.66 17.56
C TRP A 46 -3.05 19.31 16.20
N VAL A 47 -2.31 18.22 16.13
CA VAL A 47 -1.68 17.75 14.87
C VAL A 47 -2.47 16.64 14.16
N ALA A 48 -3.42 16.05 14.84
CA ALA A 48 -4.19 14.89 14.38
C ALA A 48 -5.39 15.26 13.49
N HIS A 49 -5.32 16.33 12.71
CA HIS A 49 -6.44 16.83 11.91
C HIS A 49 -7.15 15.70 11.13
N GLY A 50 -8.45 15.50 11.37
CA GLY A 50 -9.28 14.52 10.70
C GLY A 50 -9.07 13.06 11.13
N SER A 51 -8.22 12.80 12.15
CA SER A 51 -7.92 11.45 12.67
C SER A 51 -8.33 11.26 14.13
N GLY A 52 -9.31 12.04 14.61
CA GLY A 52 -9.83 11.94 15.97
C GLY A 52 -10.36 10.56 16.32
N ASP A 53 -10.97 9.87 15.37
CA ASP A 53 -11.45 8.50 15.54
C ASP A 53 -10.33 7.49 15.84
N ILE A 54 -9.13 7.66 15.29
CA ILE A 54 -7.97 6.82 15.64
C ILE A 54 -7.53 7.12 17.07
N ILE A 55 -7.42 8.42 17.44
CA ILE A 55 -7.03 8.85 18.78
C ILE A 55 -8.01 8.33 19.84
N ASP A 56 -9.31 8.42 19.58
CA ASP A 56 -10.36 7.99 20.51
C ASP A 56 -10.39 6.46 20.73
N ASN A 57 -9.86 5.69 19.76
CA ASN A 57 -9.80 4.24 19.81
C ASN A 57 -8.40 3.68 20.10
N ILE A 58 -7.45 4.50 20.55
CA ILE A 58 -6.12 4.03 20.96
C ILE A 58 -6.25 2.98 22.06
N LYS A 59 -5.58 1.85 21.88
CA LYS A 59 -5.43 0.82 22.90
C LYS A 59 -4.08 0.98 23.57
N VAL A 60 -4.06 1.03 24.91
CA VAL A 60 -2.84 1.19 25.68
C VAL A 60 -2.49 -0.11 26.38
N PHE A 61 -1.21 -0.48 26.33
CA PHE A 61 -0.67 -1.70 26.92
C PHE A 61 0.55 -1.37 27.78
N PRO A 62 0.76 -2.10 28.89
CA PRO A 62 1.93 -1.90 29.74
C PRO A 62 3.23 -2.40 29.10
N THR A 63 3.17 -3.44 28.26
CA THR A 63 4.34 -4.04 27.63
C THR A 63 4.10 -4.32 26.13
N LEU A 64 5.18 -4.38 25.33
CA LEU A 64 5.09 -4.76 23.92
C LEU A 64 4.55 -6.18 23.77
N ALA A 65 4.98 -7.12 24.62
CA ALA A 65 4.52 -8.50 24.56
C ALA A 65 2.99 -8.61 24.71
N GLU A 66 2.41 -7.85 25.66
CA GLU A 66 0.95 -7.82 25.81
C GLU A 66 0.24 -7.18 24.60
N SER A 67 0.85 -6.20 23.98
CA SER A 67 0.29 -5.56 22.79
C SER A 67 0.33 -6.45 21.55
N LEU A 68 1.08 -7.54 21.58
CA LEU A 68 1.26 -8.48 20.48
C LEU A 68 0.46 -9.79 20.65
N HIS A 69 -0.34 -9.94 21.71
CA HIS A 69 -1.01 -11.21 22.06
C HIS A 69 -1.96 -11.76 20.97
N ASP A 70 -2.51 -10.88 20.12
CA ASP A 70 -3.44 -11.21 19.04
C ASP A 70 -2.84 -10.93 17.65
N VAL A 71 -1.51 -10.87 17.57
CA VAL A 71 -0.74 -10.59 16.34
C VAL A 71 -0.12 -11.86 15.81
N ASP A 72 -0.32 -12.16 14.53
CA ASP A 72 0.24 -13.34 13.86
C ASP A 72 1.66 -13.10 13.36
N PHE A 73 2.01 -11.84 13.05
CA PHE A 73 3.31 -11.48 12.47
C PHE A 73 3.74 -10.07 12.87
N THR A 74 4.94 -9.96 13.41
CA THR A 74 5.48 -8.72 13.97
C THR A 74 6.66 -8.22 13.15
N VAL A 75 6.56 -6.98 12.71
CA VAL A 75 7.62 -6.23 12.01
C VAL A 75 8.11 -5.10 12.92
N ALA A 76 9.38 -5.07 13.28
CA ALA A 76 9.95 -4.02 14.12
C ALA A 76 10.86 -3.09 13.34
N THR A 77 10.67 -1.77 13.54
CA THR A 77 11.47 -0.76 12.86
C THR A 77 12.78 -0.48 13.61
N THR A 78 13.86 -0.28 12.87
CA THR A 78 15.16 0.12 13.41
C THR A 78 15.88 1.05 12.43
N ALA A 79 16.50 2.11 12.96
CA ALA A 79 17.36 2.99 12.16
C ALA A 79 18.79 2.42 11.98
N ARG A 80 19.16 1.41 12.77
CA ARG A 80 20.51 0.82 12.71
C ARG A 80 20.44 -0.52 11.98
N SER A 81 21.25 -0.67 10.91
CA SER A 81 21.48 -1.99 10.30
C SER A 81 22.13 -2.92 11.34
N ARG A 82 21.35 -3.85 11.87
CA ARG A 82 21.84 -4.86 12.83
C ARG A 82 21.99 -6.20 12.09
N ALA A 83 23.05 -6.32 11.33
CA ALA A 83 23.37 -7.49 10.49
C ALA A 83 23.44 -8.85 11.21
N LYS A 84 23.20 -8.92 12.52
CA LYS A 84 23.46 -10.12 13.31
C LYS A 84 22.27 -10.99 13.66
N TYR A 85 21.00 -10.54 13.57
CA TYR A 85 19.95 -11.26 14.32
C TYR A 85 18.65 -11.58 13.60
N HIS A 86 18.26 -10.90 12.51
CA HIS A 86 16.96 -11.16 11.87
C HIS A 86 16.99 -10.83 10.38
N TYR A 87 16.06 -11.41 9.67
CA TYR A 87 15.76 -10.99 8.31
C TYR A 87 15.44 -9.50 8.32
N TYR A 88 16.21 -8.74 7.54
CA TYR A 88 16.08 -7.29 7.44
C TYR A 88 15.50 -6.95 6.07
N ALA A 89 14.41 -6.19 6.06
CA ALA A 89 13.73 -5.76 4.85
C ALA A 89 13.60 -4.23 4.82
N THR A 90 13.72 -3.64 3.65
CA THR A 90 13.30 -2.26 3.42
C THR A 90 11.77 -2.15 3.40
N PRO A 91 11.16 -0.95 3.54
CA PRO A 91 9.72 -0.79 3.40
C PRO A 91 9.15 -1.33 2.07
N VAL A 92 9.93 -1.24 0.99
CA VAL A 92 9.54 -1.77 -0.33
C VAL A 92 9.51 -3.31 -0.33
N GLU A 93 10.48 -3.95 0.29
CA GLU A 93 10.57 -5.41 0.37
C GLU A 93 9.55 -6.02 1.34
N LEU A 94 8.99 -5.23 2.27
CA LEU A 94 7.91 -5.67 3.15
C LEU A 94 6.61 -5.97 2.41
N VAL A 95 6.32 -5.27 1.31
CA VAL A 95 5.06 -5.47 0.57
C VAL A 95 4.94 -6.91 0.06
N PRO A 96 5.83 -7.42 -0.79
CA PRO A 96 5.74 -8.80 -1.28
C PRO A 96 5.86 -9.84 -0.14
N LEU A 97 6.65 -9.55 0.91
CA LEU A 97 6.76 -10.44 2.06
C LEU A 97 5.42 -10.61 2.80
N LEU A 98 4.71 -9.52 3.05
CA LEU A 98 3.41 -9.55 3.73
C LEU A 98 2.29 -10.08 2.82
N GLU A 99 2.37 -9.83 1.52
CA GLU A 99 1.45 -10.43 0.54
C GLU A 99 1.54 -11.94 0.53
N GLU A 100 2.74 -12.50 0.46
CA GLU A 100 2.97 -13.95 0.52
C GLU A 100 2.36 -14.57 1.78
N LYS A 101 2.53 -13.91 2.92
CA LYS A 101 2.03 -14.38 4.22
C LYS A 101 0.54 -14.16 4.43
N SER A 102 -0.10 -13.31 3.66
CA SER A 102 -1.53 -12.93 3.82
C SER A 102 -2.51 -14.10 3.67
N SER A 103 -2.07 -15.23 3.10
CA SER A 103 -2.87 -16.44 2.95
C SER A 103 -3.17 -17.16 4.28
N TRP A 104 -2.28 -17.02 5.28
CA TRP A 104 -2.42 -17.68 6.59
C TRP A 104 -2.46 -16.70 7.77
N MET A 105 -2.05 -15.45 7.58
CA MET A 105 -1.98 -14.43 8.60
C MET A 105 -3.15 -13.43 8.44
N SER A 106 -3.84 -13.15 9.52
CA SER A 106 -4.94 -12.17 9.57
C SER A 106 -4.51 -10.83 10.14
N HIS A 107 -3.58 -10.84 11.10
CA HIS A 107 -3.14 -9.69 11.86
C HIS A 107 -1.62 -9.53 11.83
N ALA A 108 -1.15 -8.39 11.32
CA ALA A 108 0.26 -8.02 11.38
C ALA A 108 0.43 -6.75 12.22
N ALA A 109 1.56 -6.63 12.92
CA ALA A 109 1.93 -5.42 13.64
C ALA A 109 3.18 -4.79 13.05
N LEU A 110 3.18 -3.47 12.96
CA LEU A 110 4.35 -2.66 12.66
C LEU A 110 4.71 -1.84 13.89
N VAL A 111 5.86 -2.13 14.48
CA VAL A 111 6.29 -1.61 15.78
C VAL A 111 7.34 -0.53 15.60
N PHE A 112 7.10 0.62 16.20
CA PHE A 112 8.02 1.76 16.23
C PHE A 112 8.49 2.00 17.68
N GLY A 113 9.77 2.25 17.83
CA GLY A 113 10.38 2.52 19.13
C GLY A 113 10.36 3.99 19.52
N ARG A 114 11.00 4.28 20.66
CA ARG A 114 11.20 5.62 21.22
C ARG A 114 11.94 6.53 20.24
N GLU A 115 11.68 7.82 20.32
CA GLU A 115 12.26 8.81 19.41
C GLU A 115 13.78 8.94 19.57
N ASP A 116 14.29 8.78 20.77
CA ASP A 116 15.72 8.97 21.09
C ASP A 116 16.56 7.68 21.01
N SER A 117 15.97 6.55 21.40
CA SER A 117 16.70 5.28 21.60
C SER A 117 16.19 4.13 20.75
N GLY A 118 15.01 4.24 20.15
CA GLY A 118 14.38 3.18 19.39
C GLY A 118 13.81 2.06 20.26
N LEU A 119 13.83 0.83 19.73
CA LEU A 119 13.45 -0.38 20.44
C LEU A 119 14.66 -0.99 21.16
N THR A 120 14.43 -1.56 22.35
CA THR A 120 15.44 -2.35 23.07
C THR A 120 15.73 -3.68 22.37
N ASN A 121 16.80 -4.37 22.79
CA ASN A 121 17.12 -5.68 22.20
C ASN A 121 16.04 -6.72 22.53
N GLU A 122 15.46 -6.64 23.72
CA GLU A 122 14.38 -7.52 24.17
C GLU A 122 13.11 -7.28 23.33
N GLU A 123 12.78 -6.02 23.03
CA GLU A 123 11.65 -5.65 22.17
C GLU A 123 11.88 -6.09 20.72
N LEU A 124 13.10 -5.93 20.20
CA LEU A 124 13.46 -6.41 18.86
C LEU A 124 13.42 -7.94 18.74
N ALA A 125 13.69 -8.65 19.81
CA ALA A 125 13.62 -10.11 19.85
C ALA A 125 12.20 -10.66 19.71
N LEU A 126 11.18 -9.84 19.95
CA LEU A 126 9.75 -10.20 19.74
C LEU A 126 9.32 -10.10 18.27
N ALA A 127 10.16 -9.57 17.39
CA ALA A 127 9.81 -9.37 16.00
C ALA A 127 10.24 -10.55 15.12
N ASP A 128 9.39 -10.90 14.14
CA ASP A 128 9.71 -11.88 13.10
C ASP A 128 10.65 -11.28 12.03
N VAL A 129 10.51 -9.99 11.76
CA VAL A 129 11.31 -9.25 10.76
C VAL A 129 11.71 -7.88 11.29
N LEU A 130 12.95 -7.50 11.04
CA LEU A 130 13.40 -6.12 11.24
C LEU A 130 13.31 -5.34 9.94
N THR A 131 12.97 -4.07 10.03
CA THR A 131 12.86 -3.19 8.87
C THR A 131 13.46 -1.82 9.16
N GLY A 132 13.95 -1.15 8.12
CA GLY A 132 14.45 0.21 8.22
C GLY A 132 14.35 0.95 6.90
N VAL A 133 14.08 2.23 6.97
CA VAL A 133 14.10 3.10 5.82
C VAL A 133 15.55 3.36 5.42
N PRO A 134 15.96 3.09 4.16
CA PRO A 134 17.27 3.46 3.68
C PRO A 134 17.48 4.99 3.77
N MET A 135 18.48 5.41 4.54
CA MET A 135 18.79 6.83 4.76
C MET A 135 20.08 7.20 4.06
N VAL A 136 20.24 8.47 3.72
CA VAL A 136 21.55 9.02 3.32
C VAL A 136 22.51 8.92 4.50
N ALA A 137 23.75 8.50 4.26
CA ALA A 137 24.71 7.95 5.22
C ALA A 137 24.91 8.72 6.54
N ASP A 138 24.67 10.02 6.57
CA ASP A 138 25.01 10.87 7.72
C ASP A 138 23.77 11.35 8.52
N TYR A 139 22.56 10.91 8.18
CA TYR A 139 21.38 11.31 8.92
C TYR A 139 20.89 10.19 9.84
N PRO A 140 20.73 10.45 11.16
CA PRO A 140 20.61 9.37 12.14
C PRO A 140 19.24 8.67 12.16
N SER A 141 18.13 9.39 11.90
CA SER A 141 16.78 8.81 11.95
C SER A 141 15.71 9.77 11.41
N LEU A 142 14.55 9.21 11.03
CA LEU A 142 13.34 9.97 10.75
C LEU A 142 12.64 10.35 12.07
N ASN A 143 11.91 11.47 12.06
CA ASN A 143 10.90 11.73 13.09
C ASN A 143 9.87 10.60 13.10
N LEU A 144 9.33 10.27 14.28
CA LEU A 144 8.40 9.15 14.45
C LEU A 144 7.17 9.24 13.53
N GLY A 145 6.53 10.41 13.44
CA GLY A 145 5.39 10.62 12.54
C GLY A 145 5.75 10.48 11.07
N GLN A 146 6.96 10.92 10.68
CA GLN A 146 7.48 10.73 9.32
C GLN A 146 7.74 9.25 9.02
N ALA A 147 8.36 8.53 9.96
CA ALA A 147 8.59 7.10 9.81
C ALA A 147 7.26 6.36 9.61
N VAL A 148 6.26 6.62 10.46
CA VAL A 148 4.91 6.03 10.32
C VAL A 148 4.32 6.34 8.94
N MET A 149 4.44 7.58 8.43
CA MET A 149 3.93 7.95 7.10
C MET A 149 4.60 7.13 5.99
N VAL A 150 5.94 6.98 6.01
CA VAL A 150 6.67 6.21 5.00
C VAL A 150 6.15 4.77 4.92
N TYR A 151 6.02 4.12 6.08
CA TYR A 151 5.52 2.74 6.13
C TYR A 151 4.04 2.63 5.76
N CYS A 152 3.19 3.54 6.27
CA CYS A 152 1.77 3.56 5.91
C CYS A 152 1.58 3.77 4.41
N TYR A 153 2.34 4.67 3.79
CA TYR A 153 2.30 4.88 2.34
C TYR A 153 2.70 3.61 1.58
N GLN A 154 3.81 3.00 1.96
CA GLN A 154 4.33 1.80 1.27
C GLN A 154 3.39 0.60 1.41
N LEU A 155 2.80 0.41 2.59
CA LEU A 155 1.92 -0.73 2.89
C LEU A 155 0.45 -0.48 2.57
N ALA A 156 0.07 0.72 2.12
CA ALA A 156 -1.31 1.08 1.82
C ALA A 156 -1.96 0.14 0.78
N THR A 157 -1.19 -0.34 -0.19
CA THR A 157 -1.65 -1.29 -1.22
C THR A 157 -2.15 -2.62 -0.65
N LEU A 158 -1.67 -3.02 0.54
CA LEU A 158 -2.06 -4.27 1.21
C LEU A 158 -3.43 -4.18 1.89
N ILE A 159 -3.87 -2.96 2.23
CA ILE A 159 -5.14 -2.72 2.95
C ILE A 159 -6.17 -1.99 2.11
N GLN A 160 -5.72 -1.12 1.22
CA GLN A 160 -6.58 -0.53 0.21
C GLN A 160 -6.87 -1.64 -0.80
N GLN A 161 -8.07 -2.23 -0.75
CA GLN A 161 -8.53 -2.96 -1.92
C GLN A 161 -8.44 -1.95 -3.07
N PRO A 162 -7.76 -2.28 -4.18
CA PRO A 162 -7.89 -1.46 -5.37
C PRO A 162 -9.39 -1.34 -5.56
N ALA A 163 -9.91 -0.10 -5.64
CA ALA A 163 -11.23 0.09 -6.20
C ALA A 163 -11.22 -0.80 -7.42
N LYS A 164 -12.10 -1.80 -7.49
CA LYS A 164 -12.30 -2.58 -8.70
C LYS A 164 -12.61 -1.54 -9.76
N SER A 165 -11.56 -1.00 -10.38
CA SER A 165 -11.74 -0.40 -11.66
C SER A 165 -12.17 -1.60 -12.50
N ASP A 166 -13.44 -1.64 -12.86
CA ASP A 166 -13.93 -2.47 -13.96
C ASP A 166 -13.23 -1.96 -15.24
N THR A 167 -11.90 -2.11 -15.24
CA THR A 167 -11.06 -1.76 -16.39
C THR A 167 -11.10 -2.85 -17.45
N THR A 168 -11.68 -4.01 -17.10
CA THR A 168 -11.85 -5.10 -18.05
C THR A 168 -12.94 -4.71 -19.02
N ALA A 169 -12.57 -4.53 -20.30
CA ALA A 169 -13.53 -4.28 -21.35
C ALA A 169 -14.56 -5.42 -21.40
N ASP A 170 -15.83 -5.06 -21.60
CA ASP A 170 -16.90 -6.04 -21.76
C ASP A 170 -16.59 -6.95 -22.93
N LYS A 171 -16.70 -8.27 -22.72
CA LYS A 171 -16.43 -9.28 -23.74
C LYS A 171 -17.23 -9.06 -25.02
N HIS A 172 -18.47 -8.61 -24.92
CA HIS A 172 -19.33 -8.29 -26.06
C HIS A 172 -18.82 -7.07 -26.84
N GLN A 173 -18.34 -6.04 -26.13
CA GLN A 173 -17.74 -4.86 -26.76
C GLN A 173 -16.42 -5.19 -27.47
N LEU A 174 -15.58 -6.04 -26.86
CA LEU A 174 -14.34 -6.51 -27.49
C LEU A 174 -14.62 -7.35 -28.72
N GLN A 175 -15.64 -8.21 -28.69
CA GLN A 175 -16.03 -9.02 -29.84
C GLN A 175 -16.53 -8.13 -30.99
N ALA A 176 -17.44 -7.20 -30.71
CA ALA A 176 -17.93 -6.24 -31.70
C ALA A 176 -16.80 -5.39 -32.31
N LEU A 177 -15.82 -5.00 -31.47
CA LEU A 177 -14.64 -4.25 -31.93
C LEU A 177 -13.77 -5.09 -32.88
N ARG A 178 -13.56 -6.38 -32.57
CA ARG A 178 -12.82 -7.31 -33.45
C ARG A 178 -13.48 -7.47 -34.81
N GLU A 179 -14.78 -7.72 -34.82
CA GLU A 179 -15.56 -7.89 -36.05
C GLU A 179 -15.49 -6.62 -36.92
N ARG A 180 -15.64 -5.48 -36.30
CA ARG A 180 -15.58 -4.17 -36.98
C ARG A 180 -14.18 -3.87 -37.55
N ALA A 181 -13.13 -4.15 -36.75
CA ALA A 181 -11.75 -3.98 -37.20
C ALA A 181 -11.42 -4.89 -38.39
N MET A 182 -11.86 -6.15 -38.36
CA MET A 182 -11.67 -7.07 -39.46
C MET A 182 -12.42 -6.65 -40.75
N ALA A 183 -13.65 -6.15 -40.63
CA ALA A 183 -14.41 -5.60 -41.73
C ALA A 183 -13.69 -4.40 -42.38
N LEU A 184 -13.10 -3.53 -41.54
CA LEU A 184 -12.30 -2.40 -42.03
C LEU A 184 -11.04 -2.85 -42.78
N LEU A 185 -10.30 -3.85 -42.29
CA LEU A 185 -9.14 -4.41 -43.00
C LEU A 185 -9.53 -4.97 -44.37
N THR A 186 -10.70 -5.61 -44.46
CA THR A 186 -11.23 -6.10 -45.76
C THR A 186 -11.55 -4.95 -46.69
N THR A 187 -12.18 -3.88 -46.21
CA THR A 187 -12.50 -2.69 -47.01
C THR A 187 -11.24 -1.97 -47.51
N LEU A 188 -10.17 -2.00 -46.72
CA LEU A 188 -8.88 -1.42 -47.06
C LEU A 188 -8.02 -2.35 -47.95
N ALA A 189 -8.50 -3.56 -48.31
CA ALA A 189 -7.79 -4.58 -49.09
C ALA A 189 -6.44 -4.99 -48.47
N VAL A 190 -6.35 -5.04 -47.13
CA VAL A 190 -5.17 -5.47 -46.37
C VAL A 190 -5.46 -6.65 -45.42
N ALA A 191 -6.59 -7.31 -45.58
CA ALA A 191 -6.99 -8.47 -44.75
C ALA A 191 -6.14 -9.73 -45.02
N ASP A 192 -5.35 -9.79 -46.07
CA ASP A 192 -4.39 -10.82 -46.44
C ASP A 192 -3.03 -10.67 -45.74
N ASP A 193 -2.75 -9.54 -45.08
CA ASP A 193 -1.57 -9.37 -44.24
C ASP A 193 -1.76 -10.13 -42.91
N ILE A 194 -1.35 -11.39 -42.89
CA ILE A 194 -1.47 -12.29 -41.72
C ILE A 194 -0.81 -11.68 -40.48
N LYS A 195 0.32 -11.01 -40.63
CA LYS A 195 1.03 -10.39 -39.47
C LYS A 195 0.25 -9.23 -38.86
N LEU A 196 -0.36 -8.41 -39.71
CA LEU A 196 -1.21 -7.29 -39.26
C LEU A 196 -2.46 -7.81 -38.55
N VAL A 197 -3.10 -8.85 -39.13
CA VAL A 197 -4.31 -9.46 -38.55
C VAL A 197 -4.01 -10.07 -37.18
N ASP A 198 -2.96 -10.90 -37.08
CA ASP A 198 -2.58 -11.54 -35.80
C ASP A 198 -2.21 -10.51 -34.75
N TRP A 199 -1.43 -9.51 -35.10
CA TRP A 199 -1.07 -8.43 -34.19
C TRP A 199 -2.32 -7.69 -33.68
N LEU A 200 -3.23 -7.32 -34.57
CA LEU A 200 -4.45 -6.59 -34.20
C LEU A 200 -5.34 -7.42 -33.29
N GLN A 201 -5.55 -8.70 -33.57
CA GLN A 201 -6.37 -9.59 -32.74
C GLN A 201 -5.80 -9.76 -31.33
N GLN A 202 -4.48 -9.95 -31.21
CA GLN A 202 -3.82 -10.05 -29.92
C GLN A 202 -3.97 -8.76 -29.10
N ARG A 203 -3.77 -7.60 -29.73
CA ARG A 203 -3.84 -6.31 -29.03
C ARG A 203 -5.25 -5.91 -28.65
N LEU A 204 -6.25 -6.19 -29.46
CA LEU A 204 -7.65 -5.94 -29.13
C LEU A 204 -8.09 -6.71 -27.88
N GLY A 205 -7.54 -7.92 -27.64
CA GLY A 205 -7.84 -8.70 -26.45
C GLY A 205 -7.29 -8.15 -25.15
N LEU A 206 -6.35 -7.20 -25.21
CA LEU A 206 -5.70 -6.58 -24.04
C LEU A 206 -6.24 -5.17 -23.72
N LEU A 207 -7.24 -4.69 -24.47
CA LEU A 207 -7.78 -3.34 -24.28
C LEU A 207 -8.57 -3.21 -22.98
N GLU A 208 -8.39 -2.09 -22.32
CA GLU A 208 -9.23 -1.65 -21.22
C GLU A 208 -10.55 -1.04 -21.74
N GLN A 209 -11.55 -0.93 -20.88
CA GLN A 209 -12.87 -0.39 -21.24
C GLN A 209 -12.78 1.00 -21.89
N ARG A 210 -11.92 1.87 -21.38
CA ARG A 210 -11.69 3.21 -21.92
C ARG A 210 -11.14 3.16 -23.36
N ASP A 211 -10.16 2.29 -23.58
CA ASP A 211 -9.51 2.16 -24.88
C ASP A 211 -10.44 1.54 -25.92
N THR A 212 -11.28 0.60 -25.49
CA THR A 212 -12.32 -0.01 -26.33
C THR A 212 -13.29 1.05 -26.87
N ALA A 213 -13.76 1.95 -26.00
CA ALA A 213 -14.67 3.04 -26.38
C ALA A 213 -14.00 4.03 -27.37
N MET A 214 -12.74 4.36 -27.11
CA MET A 214 -11.98 5.26 -28.00
C MET A 214 -11.70 4.66 -29.36
N LEU A 215 -11.38 3.37 -29.40
CA LEU A 215 -11.14 2.67 -30.67
C LEU A 215 -12.42 2.47 -31.48
N HIS A 216 -13.56 2.20 -30.83
CA HIS A 216 -14.88 2.20 -31.50
C HIS A 216 -15.17 3.54 -32.18
N ARG A 217 -14.85 4.66 -31.50
CA ARG A 217 -15.01 6.00 -32.06
C ARG A 217 -14.09 6.25 -33.26
N LEU A 218 -12.81 5.87 -33.15
CA LEU A 218 -11.84 5.99 -34.23
C LEU A 218 -12.28 5.20 -35.46
N LEU A 219 -12.67 3.92 -35.28
CA LEU A 219 -13.17 3.09 -36.39
C LEU A 219 -14.40 3.72 -37.05
N HIS A 220 -15.33 4.27 -36.26
CA HIS A 220 -16.50 4.97 -36.78
C HIS A 220 -16.12 6.15 -37.67
N ASP A 221 -15.17 6.97 -37.23
CA ASP A 221 -14.74 8.15 -37.99
C ASP A 221 -14.00 7.74 -39.29
N ILE A 222 -13.21 6.65 -39.27
CA ILE A 222 -12.55 6.11 -40.45
C ILE A 222 -13.58 5.57 -41.45
N GLU A 223 -14.52 4.73 -41.01
CA GLU A 223 -15.58 4.17 -41.86
C GLU A 223 -16.41 5.25 -42.55
N LYS A 224 -16.77 6.31 -41.80
CA LYS A 224 -17.52 7.45 -42.34
C LYS A 224 -16.76 8.20 -43.43
N ASN A 225 -15.42 8.19 -43.40
CA ASN A 225 -14.60 8.90 -44.39
C ASN A 225 -14.23 8.05 -45.60
N ILE A 226 -14.24 6.70 -45.46
CA ILE A 226 -13.98 5.78 -46.58
C ILE A 226 -15.22 5.59 -47.44
N THR A 227 -16.42 5.76 -46.87
CA THR A 227 -17.71 5.57 -47.59
C THR A 227 -18.16 6.82 -48.35
N LYS A 228 -17.39 7.91 -48.31
CA LYS A 228 -17.57 9.10 -49.12
C LYS A 228 -16.72 9.06 -50.40
#